data_a74d45941e2ff609be60960054e50bce
#
_entry.id   a74d45941e2ff609be60960054e50bce
#
_cell.length_a   1.000
_cell.length_b   1.000
_cell.length_c   1.000
_cell.angle_alpha   90.00
_cell.angle_beta   90.00
_cell.angle_gamma   90.00
#
_symmetry.space_group_name_H-M   'P 1'
#
loop_
_entity.id
_entity.type
_entity.pdbx_description
1 polymer ?
#
loop_
_entity_poly.entity_id
_entity_poly.type
_entity_poly.pdbx_seq_one_letter_code
_entity_poly.pdbx_strand_id
1 'polypeptide(L)'
;MDKKRICIVCVIMVFSIMMGYLFEKKSEVEISMEPDVVSSISMNRDQYLTVVANRNRIEDKEEFAKLLVKMCRENSFHTIKFSTDRGYATEIHMQVYLCEEDIEDANVVMEIDYVQREYNENYDICDNQEKFELHVDGEVIN
;
A
#
# COMPACT_ATOMS: atom_id res chain seq x y z
N MET A 1 -63.23 0.06 4.71
CA MET A 1 -61.99 0.54 4.06
C MET A 1 -61.84 -0.18 2.74
N ASP A 2 -61.83 0.55 1.63
CA ASP A 2 -61.77 -0.05 0.31
C ASP A 2 -60.54 -0.88 0.09
N LYS A 3 -60.68 -2.10 -0.40
CA LYS A 3 -59.56 -3.03 -0.73
C LYS A 3 -58.46 -2.36 -1.58
N LYS A 4 -58.84 -1.38 -2.44
CA LYS A 4 -57.89 -0.58 -3.21
C LYS A 4 -57.00 0.33 -2.39
N ARG A 5 -57.49 0.90 -1.29
CA ARG A 5 -56.70 1.75 -0.36
C ARG A 5 -55.71 0.93 0.45
N ILE A 6 -56.08 -0.28 0.85
CA ILE A 6 -55.20 -1.21 1.58
C ILE A 6 -54.03 -1.65 0.67
N CYS A 7 -54.31 -1.92 -0.62
CA CYS A 7 -53.27 -2.29 -1.61
C CYS A 7 -52.24 -1.18 -1.81
N ILE A 8 -52.69 0.09 -1.88
CA ILE A 8 -51.81 1.25 -2.09
C ILE A 8 -50.91 1.46 -0.84
N VAL A 9 -51.45 1.32 0.37
CA VAL A 9 -50.66 1.46 1.59
C VAL A 9 -49.61 0.34 1.71
N CYS A 10 -49.97 -0.89 1.35
CA CYS A 10 -49.02 -2.01 1.34
C CYS A 10 -47.90 -1.80 0.33
N VAL A 11 -48.20 -1.30 -0.86
CA VAL A 11 -47.18 -1.02 -1.92
C VAL A 11 -46.23 0.10 -1.46
N ILE A 12 -46.74 1.15 -0.81
CA ILE A 12 -45.91 2.24 -0.29
C ILE A 12 -45.01 1.74 0.84
N MET A 13 -45.52 0.89 1.76
CA MET A 13 -44.72 0.31 2.84
C MET A 13 -43.60 -0.59 2.29
N VAL A 14 -43.87 -1.45 1.30
CA VAL A 14 -42.88 -2.31 0.69
C VAL A 14 -41.82 -1.48 -0.06
N PHE A 15 -42.22 -0.40 -0.73
CA PHE A 15 -41.30 0.51 -1.41
C PHE A 15 -40.41 1.27 -0.43
N SER A 16 -40.92 1.68 0.73
CA SER A 16 -40.13 2.35 1.78
C SER A 16 -39.12 1.40 2.41
N ILE A 17 -39.47 0.13 2.60
CA ILE A 17 -38.55 -0.90 3.13
C ILE A 17 -37.45 -1.21 2.10
N MET A 18 -37.81 -1.34 0.82
CA MET A 18 -36.81 -1.55 -0.24
C MET A 18 -35.86 -0.37 -0.42
N MET A 19 -36.38 0.87 -0.29
CA MET A 19 -35.51 2.06 -0.32
C MET A 19 -34.59 2.12 0.88
N GLY A 20 -35.05 1.70 2.06
CA GLY A 20 -34.19 1.56 3.26
C GLY A 20 -33.06 0.56 3.05
N TYR A 21 -33.34 -0.59 2.44
CA TYR A 21 -32.32 -1.60 2.11
C TYR A 21 -31.33 -1.14 1.05
N LEU A 22 -31.71 -0.25 0.16
CA LEU A 22 -30.82 0.31 -0.86
C LEU A 22 -29.96 1.45 -0.32
N PHE A 23 -30.38 2.12 0.75
CA PHE A 23 -29.61 3.17 1.45
C PHE A 23 -28.67 2.64 2.53
N GLU A 24 -28.85 1.41 3.01
CA GLU A 24 -27.89 0.71 3.87
C GLU A 24 -26.80 -0.04 3.09
N LYS A 25 -26.58 0.27 1.84
CA LYS A 25 -25.24 0.07 1.28
C LYS A 25 -24.34 1.11 1.95
N LYS A 26 -23.93 0.79 3.22
CA LYS A 26 -22.75 1.31 3.84
C LYS A 26 -21.76 1.53 2.69
N SER A 27 -21.28 2.76 2.55
CA SER A 27 -20.01 2.96 1.87
C SER A 27 -19.02 2.06 2.61
N GLU A 28 -18.81 0.84 2.11
CA GLU A 28 -17.53 0.18 2.33
C GLU A 28 -16.57 1.23 1.86
N VAL A 29 -15.86 1.84 2.79
CA VAL A 29 -14.62 2.52 2.50
C VAL A 29 -13.88 1.44 1.74
N GLU A 30 -13.76 1.57 0.42
CA GLU A 30 -12.80 0.82 -0.35
C GLU A 30 -11.49 1.13 0.35
N ILE A 31 -11.06 0.20 1.20
CA ILE A 31 -9.70 0.19 1.71
C ILE A 31 -8.91 0.04 0.43
N SER A 32 -8.31 1.14 0.00
CA SER A 32 -7.38 1.11 -1.12
C SER A 32 -6.38 0.03 -0.77
N MET A 33 -6.44 -1.10 -1.47
CA MET A 33 -5.48 -2.20 -1.26
C MET A 33 -4.11 -1.84 -1.84
N GLU A 34 -3.93 -0.59 -2.22
CA GLU A 34 -2.69 -0.04 -2.72
C GLU A 34 -1.79 0.35 -1.55
N PRO A 35 -0.56 -0.18 -1.49
CA PRO A 35 0.38 0.20 -0.45
C PRO A 35 0.83 1.65 -0.63
N ASP A 36 1.16 2.30 0.50
CA ASP A 36 1.67 3.66 0.47
C ASP A 36 2.83 3.86 1.44
N VAL A 37 3.66 4.86 1.18
CA VAL A 37 4.74 5.29 2.06
C VAL A 37 4.25 6.44 2.93
N VAL A 38 4.25 6.23 4.24
CA VAL A 38 3.79 7.23 5.22
C VAL A 38 4.93 8.01 5.87
N SER A 39 6.16 7.50 5.80
CA SER A 39 7.35 8.19 6.26
C SER A 39 8.56 7.83 5.38
N SER A 40 9.41 8.81 5.13
CA SER A 40 10.67 8.63 4.39
C SER A 40 11.77 9.43 5.05
N ILE A 41 12.90 8.77 5.29
CA ILE A 41 14.14 9.40 5.77
C ILE A 41 15.20 9.12 4.71
N SER A 42 15.86 10.16 4.23
CA SER A 42 16.98 10.06 3.29
C SER A 42 18.30 10.30 4.00
N MET A 43 19.21 9.35 3.87
CA MET A 43 20.61 9.49 4.34
C MET A 43 21.53 9.40 3.13
N ASN A 44 22.11 10.53 2.74
CA ASN A 44 22.74 10.71 1.43
C ASN A 44 21.73 10.46 0.32
N ARG A 45 21.76 9.29 -0.32
CA ARG A 45 20.78 8.85 -1.32
C ARG A 45 20.12 7.51 -0.94
N ASP A 46 20.47 6.96 0.22
CA ASP A 46 19.75 5.79 0.75
C ASP A 46 18.41 6.22 1.32
N GLN A 47 17.37 5.46 1.06
CA GLN A 47 16.00 5.74 1.50
C GLN A 47 15.56 4.73 2.55
N TYR A 48 15.08 5.24 3.67
CA TYR A 48 14.49 4.45 4.75
C TYR A 48 13.00 4.77 4.82
N LEU A 49 12.16 3.79 4.51
CA LEU A 49 10.74 3.98 4.28
C LEU A 49 9.89 3.24 5.33
N THR A 50 8.86 3.91 5.81
CA THR A 50 7.77 3.27 6.54
C THR A 50 6.60 3.10 5.57
N VAL A 51 6.22 1.86 5.32
CA VAL A 51 5.20 1.48 4.35
C VAL A 51 3.99 0.90 5.05
N VAL A 52 2.79 1.32 4.64
CA VAL A 52 1.53 0.67 5.01
C VAL A 52 0.99 -0.12 3.82
N ALA A 53 0.71 -1.38 4.03
CA ALA A 53 0.21 -2.27 2.99
C ALA A 53 -1.26 -2.01 2.63
N ASN A 54 -2.00 -1.35 3.53
CA ASN A 54 -3.44 -1.07 3.41
C ASN A 54 -4.27 -2.32 3.15
N ARG A 55 -3.93 -3.43 3.83
CA ARG A 55 -4.60 -4.73 3.71
C ARG A 55 -4.49 -5.53 5.00
N ASN A 56 -5.36 -6.53 5.15
CA ASN A 56 -5.40 -7.34 6.37
C ASN A 56 -4.25 -8.35 6.46
N ARG A 57 -3.66 -8.73 5.32
CA ARG A 57 -2.53 -9.67 5.24
C ARG A 57 -1.79 -9.52 3.92
N ILE A 58 -0.54 -9.94 3.90
CA ILE A 58 0.28 -10.08 2.70
C ILE A 58 0.40 -11.59 2.41
N GLU A 59 -0.21 -12.06 1.33
CA GLU A 59 -0.23 -13.48 0.98
C GLU A 59 1.08 -13.93 0.35
N ASP A 60 1.61 -13.12 -0.56
CA ASP A 60 2.87 -13.35 -1.25
C ASP A 60 3.83 -12.19 -0.96
N LYS A 61 4.77 -12.41 -0.04
CA LYS A 61 5.74 -11.41 0.38
C LYS A 61 6.72 -11.04 -0.74
N GLU A 62 7.09 -12.00 -1.57
CA GLU A 62 8.04 -11.76 -2.67
C GLU A 62 7.43 -10.85 -3.73
N GLU A 63 6.23 -11.18 -4.19
CA GLU A 63 5.51 -10.36 -5.17
C GLU A 63 5.20 -8.97 -4.61
N PHE A 64 4.84 -8.89 -3.33
CA PHE A 64 4.59 -7.62 -2.67
C PHE A 64 5.86 -6.76 -2.57
N ALA A 65 7.01 -7.35 -2.25
CA ALA A 65 8.30 -6.65 -2.22
C ALA A 65 8.69 -6.13 -3.62
N LYS A 66 8.53 -6.96 -4.65
CA LYS A 66 8.77 -6.56 -6.05
C LYS A 66 7.88 -5.39 -6.47
N LEU A 67 6.60 -5.41 -6.06
CA LEU A 67 5.68 -4.30 -6.29
C LEU A 67 6.18 -3.01 -5.64
N LEU A 68 6.59 -3.05 -4.36
CA LEU A 68 7.07 -1.87 -3.65
C LEU A 68 8.35 -1.30 -4.27
N VAL A 69 9.31 -2.15 -4.66
CA VAL A 69 10.52 -1.70 -5.36
C VAL A 69 10.18 -1.03 -6.69
N LYS A 70 9.22 -1.60 -7.44
CA LYS A 70 8.73 -0.98 -8.68
C LYS A 70 8.11 0.40 -8.40
N MET A 71 7.29 0.52 -7.38
CA MET A 71 6.67 1.80 -6.99
C MET A 71 7.73 2.84 -6.56
N CYS A 72 8.81 2.42 -5.90
CA CYS A 72 9.95 3.30 -5.61
C CYS A 72 10.62 3.81 -6.88
N ARG A 73 10.90 2.95 -7.86
CA ARG A 73 11.51 3.34 -9.14
C ARG A 73 10.62 4.30 -9.94
N GLU A 74 9.33 4.05 -9.95
CA GLU A 74 8.33 4.86 -10.65
C GLU A 74 7.94 6.11 -9.87
N ASN A 75 8.35 6.21 -8.60
CA ASN A 75 7.95 7.28 -7.67
C ASN A 75 6.42 7.43 -7.62
N SER A 76 5.72 6.32 -7.53
CA SER A 76 4.27 6.25 -7.73
C SER A 76 3.44 6.20 -6.43
N PHE A 77 4.07 6.26 -5.25
CA PHE A 77 3.35 6.35 -3.99
C PHE A 77 2.46 7.58 -3.92
N HIS A 78 1.36 7.48 -3.19
CA HIS A 78 0.36 8.54 -3.14
C HIS A 78 0.78 9.69 -2.21
N THR A 79 1.15 9.36 -0.97
CA THR A 79 1.38 10.36 0.08
C THR A 79 2.74 11.04 -0.04
N ILE A 80 3.79 10.30 -0.36
CA ILE A 80 5.17 10.80 -0.44
C ILE A 80 5.71 10.64 -1.86
N LYS A 81 6.30 11.71 -2.37
CA LYS A 81 7.10 11.70 -3.60
C LYS A 81 8.55 11.92 -3.25
N PHE A 82 9.43 11.07 -3.79
CA PHE A 82 10.87 11.22 -3.58
C PHE A 82 11.42 12.34 -4.46
N SER A 83 12.31 13.17 -3.89
CA SER A 83 13.08 14.11 -4.69
C SER A 83 14.13 13.39 -5.50
N THR A 84 14.22 13.70 -6.79
CA THR A 84 15.25 13.20 -7.71
C THR A 84 16.32 14.24 -8.02
N ASP A 85 16.35 15.34 -7.30
CA ASP A 85 17.30 16.47 -7.55
C ASP A 85 18.76 16.03 -7.39
N ARG A 86 19.01 15.03 -6.55
CA ARG A 86 20.34 14.41 -6.33
C ARG A 86 20.55 13.09 -7.04
N GLY A 87 19.64 12.73 -7.94
CA GLY A 87 19.54 11.42 -8.57
C GLY A 87 18.60 10.46 -7.82
N TYR A 88 18.46 9.24 -8.33
CA TYR A 88 17.66 8.20 -7.71
C TYR A 88 18.36 7.60 -6.49
N ALA A 89 17.61 6.83 -5.70
CA ALA A 89 18.14 6.19 -4.51
C ALA A 89 19.28 5.20 -4.82
N THR A 90 20.26 5.14 -3.95
CA THR A 90 21.38 4.19 -4.00
C THR A 90 21.06 2.88 -3.31
N GLU A 91 20.21 2.91 -2.30
CA GLU A 91 19.66 1.75 -1.59
C GLU A 91 18.27 2.09 -1.03
N ILE A 92 17.44 1.07 -0.80
CA ILE A 92 16.13 1.23 -0.19
C ILE A 92 15.95 0.22 0.92
N HIS A 93 15.54 0.70 2.08
CA HIS A 93 15.19 -0.07 3.26
C HIS A 93 13.76 0.23 3.65
N MET A 94 12.92 -0.80 3.80
CA MET A 94 11.51 -0.63 4.10
C MET A 94 11.09 -1.46 5.31
N GLN A 95 10.35 -0.82 6.22
CA GLN A 95 9.56 -1.50 7.23
C GLN A 95 8.10 -1.45 6.82
N VAL A 96 7.47 -2.61 6.69
CA VAL A 96 6.10 -2.75 6.23
C VAL A 96 5.16 -3.09 7.38
N TYR A 97 4.07 -2.36 7.45
CA TYR A 97 2.96 -2.54 8.39
C TYR A 97 1.69 -2.84 7.60
N LEU A 98 0.73 -3.56 8.18
CA LEU A 98 -0.53 -3.83 7.49
C LEU A 98 -1.41 -2.59 7.38
N CYS A 99 -1.45 -1.79 8.45
CA CYS A 99 -2.21 -0.53 8.55
C CYS A 99 -1.45 0.50 9.39
N GLU A 100 -1.93 1.74 9.43
CA GLU A 100 -1.26 2.82 10.17
C GLU A 100 -1.25 2.59 11.68
N GLU A 101 -2.29 1.97 12.23
CA GLU A 101 -2.40 1.67 13.67
C GLU A 101 -1.29 0.73 14.13
N ASP A 102 -0.82 -0.17 13.28
CA ASP A 102 0.25 -1.11 13.59
C ASP A 102 1.60 -0.43 13.79
N ILE A 103 1.79 0.79 13.27
CA ILE A 103 3.02 1.57 13.41
C ILE A 103 3.24 1.98 14.88
N GLU A 104 2.17 2.41 15.56
CA GLU A 104 2.24 2.81 16.97
C GLU A 104 2.63 1.63 17.88
N ASP A 105 2.18 0.43 17.53
CA ASP A 105 2.49 -0.82 18.25
C ASP A 105 3.81 -1.47 17.78
N ALA A 106 4.50 -0.88 16.81
CA ALA A 106 5.72 -1.41 16.19
C ALA A 106 5.57 -2.84 15.62
N ASN A 107 4.37 -3.17 15.11
CA ASN A 107 4.04 -4.47 14.51
C ASN A 107 4.52 -4.56 13.04
N VAL A 108 5.82 -4.60 12.83
CA VAL A 108 6.42 -4.82 11.50
C VAL A 108 6.08 -6.23 11.03
N VAL A 109 5.45 -6.36 9.89
CA VAL A 109 5.07 -7.67 9.31
C VAL A 109 6.05 -8.16 8.26
N MET A 110 6.91 -7.25 7.76
CA MET A 110 7.87 -7.55 6.72
C MET A 110 8.95 -6.48 6.67
N GLU A 111 10.19 -6.89 6.48
CA GLU A 111 11.32 -6.00 6.18
C GLU A 111 11.81 -6.26 4.77
N ILE A 112 12.10 -5.20 4.04
CA ILE A 112 12.57 -5.28 2.66
C ILE A 112 13.81 -4.42 2.53
N ASP A 113 14.87 -5.00 1.96
CA ASP A 113 16.06 -4.29 1.57
C ASP A 113 16.32 -4.50 0.08
N TYR A 114 16.41 -3.42 -0.67
CA TYR A 114 16.84 -3.42 -2.06
C TYR A 114 18.17 -2.69 -2.15
N VAL A 115 19.24 -3.49 -2.13
CA VAL A 115 20.62 -3.04 -1.89
C VAL A 115 21.57 -3.49 -3.00
N GLN A 116 22.65 -2.76 -3.15
CA GLN A 116 23.68 -3.11 -4.13
C GLN A 116 24.46 -4.35 -3.67
N ARG A 117 24.78 -5.25 -4.60
CA ARG A 117 25.71 -6.39 -4.36
C ARG A 117 27.11 -5.93 -4.00
N GLU A 118 27.58 -4.90 -4.70
CA GLU A 118 28.83 -4.21 -4.43
C GLU A 118 28.55 -2.71 -4.49
N TYR A 119 28.84 -2.00 -3.43
CA TYR A 119 28.53 -0.58 -3.33
C TYR A 119 29.30 0.26 -4.36
N ASN A 120 28.58 1.10 -5.09
CA ASN A 120 29.11 2.10 -5.98
C ASN A 120 28.19 3.34 -5.94
N GLU A 121 28.75 4.49 -5.60
CA GLU A 121 28.00 5.74 -5.51
C GLU A 121 27.33 6.20 -6.81
N ASN A 122 27.79 5.67 -7.94
CA ASN A 122 27.23 5.97 -9.25
C ASN A 122 26.07 5.05 -9.67
N TYR A 123 25.79 4.00 -8.89
CA TYR A 123 24.66 3.13 -9.16
C TYR A 123 23.41 3.63 -8.46
N ASP A 124 22.27 3.42 -9.09
CA ASP A 124 20.97 3.73 -8.52
C ASP A 124 19.91 2.69 -8.92
N ILE A 125 18.80 2.72 -8.22
CA ILE A 125 17.71 1.74 -8.34
C ILE A 125 17.01 1.74 -9.71
N CYS A 126 17.16 2.79 -10.51
CA CYS A 126 16.51 2.93 -11.81
C CYS A 126 17.42 2.51 -12.95
N ASP A 127 18.66 3.01 -12.97
CA ASP A 127 19.56 2.86 -14.11
C ASP A 127 20.43 1.59 -14.05
N ASN A 128 20.63 1.02 -12.85
CA ASN A 128 21.54 -0.10 -12.63
C ASN A 128 20.88 -1.28 -11.91
N GLN A 129 19.64 -1.61 -12.25
CA GLN A 129 18.84 -2.63 -11.55
C GLN A 129 19.52 -3.98 -11.41
N GLU A 130 20.32 -4.38 -12.39
CA GLU A 130 21.09 -5.64 -12.41
C GLU A 130 22.22 -5.69 -11.36
N LYS A 131 22.55 -4.56 -10.72
CA LYS A 131 23.55 -4.46 -9.65
C LYS A 131 22.95 -4.67 -8.24
N PHE A 132 21.64 -4.77 -8.15
CA PHE A 132 20.90 -4.84 -6.89
C PHE A 132 20.43 -6.25 -6.56
N GLU A 133 20.24 -6.47 -5.28
CA GLU A 133 19.58 -7.65 -4.71
C GLU A 133 18.36 -7.22 -3.89
N LEU A 134 17.32 -8.02 -3.98
CA LEU A 134 16.13 -7.87 -3.15
C LEU A 134 16.19 -8.86 -2.00
N HIS A 135 16.07 -8.36 -0.79
CA HIS A 135 15.98 -9.16 0.42
C HIS A 135 14.62 -8.97 1.05
N VAL A 136 14.01 -10.04 1.51
CA VAL A 136 12.76 -10.05 2.27
C VAL A 136 12.99 -10.79 3.56
N ASP A 137 12.75 -10.13 4.69
CA ASP A 137 13.01 -10.67 6.04
C ASP A 137 14.43 -11.26 6.19
N GLY A 138 15.42 -10.64 5.53
CA GLY A 138 16.82 -11.04 5.53
C GLY A 138 17.22 -12.14 4.54
N GLU A 139 16.27 -12.66 3.75
CA GLU A 139 16.54 -13.68 2.72
C GLU A 139 16.57 -13.06 1.32
N VAL A 140 17.58 -13.45 0.52
CA VAL A 140 17.70 -12.99 -0.88
C VAL A 140 16.61 -13.64 -1.73
N ILE A 141 15.90 -12.80 -2.47
CA ILE A 141 14.86 -13.23 -3.43
C ILE A 141 15.45 -13.22 -4.85
N ASN A 142 15.28 -14.32 -5.55
CA ASN A 142 15.76 -14.50 -6.94
C ASN A 142 14.68 -14.16 -7.99
#